data_760cfa4c8497314b8f48f7d2a0b34744
#
_entry.id   760cfa4c8497314b8f48f7d2a0b34744
#
_cell.length_a   1.000
_cell.length_b   1.000
_cell.length_c   1.000
_cell.angle_alpha   90.00
_cell.angle_beta   90.00
_cell.angle_gamma   90.00
#
_symmetry.space_group_name_H-M   'P 1'
#
loop_
_entity.id
_entity.type
_entity.pdbx_description
1 polymer ?
#
loop_
_entity_poly.entity_id
_entity_poly.type
_entity_poly.pdbx_seq_one_letter_code
_entity_poly.pdbx_strand_id
1 'polypeptide(L)'
;ETFLTGVHASDKNAMFSFRMHDITYDQSFRANKSVFVFEDFLLCLGSDIQTKDKRYPTVTTLFQSFSRNTSEERMPEGYILTDPSLMYAVKGGAVRTSSEGSHTRAYIEHGTAPEAAKYHYYILKNKKKVLARQLLSNESPIKVIAQDNDAHIVTYKTKEITCGALFNAQKKYEGQLVSQVNIPLSYILEKQKDNSFKLSVCEPDMRRISRAHMGLLTEEDVIQQEKPYDTQLTINGLYNVECPQKTIKVSLDKEKDKTYITISTIRGENYTLLLHQADH
;
A
#
# COMPACT_ATOMS: atom_id res chain seq x y z
N GLU A 1 -12.90 10.78 5.25
CA GLU A 1 -12.63 9.42 4.75
C GLU A 1 -11.46 8.84 5.52
N THR A 2 -11.68 7.70 6.14
CA THR A 2 -10.68 7.06 6.98
C THR A 2 -10.26 5.75 6.33
N PHE A 3 -9.33 5.81 5.37
CA PHE A 3 -8.59 4.62 4.98
C PHE A 3 -7.17 4.73 5.53
N LEU A 4 -6.88 3.98 6.56
CA LEU A 4 -5.55 3.88 7.17
C LEU A 4 -5.34 2.44 7.61
N THR A 5 -4.39 1.74 7.02
CA THR A 5 -4.10 0.34 7.34
C THR A 5 -2.65 0.12 7.65
N GLY A 6 -2.38 -0.85 8.52
CA GLY A 6 -1.06 -1.45 8.68
C GLY A 6 -1.19 -2.96 8.71
N VAL A 7 -0.58 -3.66 7.77
CA VAL A 7 -0.57 -5.13 7.70
C VAL A 7 0.86 -5.63 7.83
N HIS A 8 1.06 -6.66 8.65
CA HIS A 8 2.31 -7.39 8.69
C HIS A 8 2.06 -8.89 8.47
N ALA A 9 2.93 -9.55 7.75
CA ALA A 9 2.87 -10.98 7.51
C ALA A 9 4.01 -11.71 8.23
N SER A 10 5.15 -11.05 8.39
CA SER A 10 6.35 -11.55 9.06
C SER A 10 7.20 -10.38 9.53
N ASP A 11 8.30 -10.65 10.20
CA ASP A 11 9.29 -9.63 10.62
C ASP A 11 9.93 -8.88 9.45
N LYS A 12 9.75 -9.37 8.22
CA LYS A 12 10.40 -8.86 7.01
C LYS A 12 9.44 -8.23 6.00
N ASN A 13 8.15 -8.56 6.09
CA ASN A 13 7.14 -8.13 5.14
C ASN A 13 5.98 -7.44 5.86
N ALA A 14 5.80 -6.19 5.51
CA ALA A 14 4.71 -5.37 6.02
C ALA A 14 4.23 -4.39 4.94
N MET A 15 3.09 -3.80 5.15
CA MET A 15 2.65 -2.68 4.33
C MET A 15 1.86 -1.67 5.16
N PHE A 16 1.86 -0.44 4.67
CA PHE A 16 1.08 0.65 5.23
C PHE A 16 0.42 1.40 4.08
N SER A 17 -0.86 1.72 4.22
CA SER A 17 -1.61 2.42 3.17
C SER A 17 -2.60 3.40 3.76
N PHE A 18 -2.80 4.52 3.08
CA PHE A 18 -3.79 5.50 3.50
C PHE A 18 -4.29 6.35 2.34
N ARG A 19 -5.51 6.85 2.48
CA ARG A 19 -6.05 7.96 1.70
C ARG A 19 -5.75 9.26 2.43
N MET A 20 -5.07 10.15 1.75
CA MET A 20 -4.76 11.48 2.24
C MET A 20 -5.80 12.49 1.76
N HIS A 21 -6.32 13.27 2.69
CA HIS A 21 -7.22 14.37 2.42
C HIS A 21 -6.84 15.52 3.37
N ASP A 22 -6.49 16.66 2.80
CA ASP A 22 -6.27 17.87 3.61
C ASP A 22 -7.60 18.53 3.91
N ILE A 23 -7.95 18.59 5.18
CA ILE A 23 -9.18 19.22 5.65
C ILE A 23 -8.97 20.63 6.19
N THR A 24 -7.72 21.09 6.27
CA THR A 24 -7.35 22.34 6.94
C THR A 24 -6.98 23.43 5.95
N TYR A 25 -6.05 23.16 5.04
CA TYR A 25 -5.46 24.19 4.15
C TYR A 25 -5.98 24.11 2.72
N ASP A 26 -6.07 22.91 2.16
CA ASP A 26 -6.56 22.67 0.81
C ASP A 26 -7.51 21.49 0.79
N GLN A 27 -8.77 21.76 1.03
CA GLN A 27 -9.82 20.72 1.07
C GLN A 27 -10.01 20.00 -0.29
N SER A 28 -9.42 20.48 -1.37
CA SER A 28 -9.43 19.80 -2.66
C SER A 28 -8.31 18.77 -2.79
N PHE A 29 -7.28 18.82 -1.93
CA PHE A 29 -6.14 17.89 -1.99
C PHE A 29 -6.53 16.47 -1.61
N ARG A 30 -6.19 15.54 -2.48
CA ARG A 30 -6.39 14.09 -2.30
C ARG A 30 -5.17 13.33 -2.79
N ALA A 31 -4.88 12.19 -2.17
CA ALA A 31 -3.90 11.23 -2.66
C ALA A 31 -4.13 9.85 -2.04
N ASN A 32 -3.96 8.79 -2.80
CA ASN A 32 -3.79 7.44 -2.27
C ASN A 32 -2.31 7.13 -2.13
N LYS A 33 -1.87 6.61 -0.98
CA LYS A 33 -0.47 6.32 -0.69
C LYS A 33 -0.33 4.93 -0.10
N SER A 34 0.68 4.19 -0.57
CA SER A 34 1.05 2.87 -0.01
C SER A 34 2.56 2.75 0.11
N VAL A 35 2.98 2.15 1.20
CA VAL A 35 4.37 1.76 1.45
C VAL A 35 4.38 0.25 1.68
N PHE A 36 5.12 -0.45 0.85
CA PHE A 36 5.34 -1.90 0.95
C PHE A 36 6.75 -2.11 1.47
N VAL A 37 6.85 -2.81 2.57
CA VAL A 37 8.11 -3.10 3.27
C VAL A 37 8.54 -4.51 2.92
N PHE A 38 9.72 -4.63 2.33
CA PHE A 38 10.39 -5.89 2.07
C PHE A 38 11.76 -5.87 2.78
N GLU A 39 12.36 -7.03 3.01
CA GLU A 39 13.60 -7.17 3.79
C GLU A 39 14.71 -6.16 3.40
N ASP A 40 14.92 -5.94 2.11
CA ASP A 40 16.03 -5.12 1.59
C ASP A 40 15.64 -3.69 1.20
N PHE A 41 14.35 -3.39 1.03
CA PHE A 41 13.88 -2.09 0.55
C PHE A 41 12.42 -1.82 0.90
N LEU A 42 12.03 -0.55 0.81
CA LEU A 42 10.64 -0.13 0.81
C LEU A 42 10.27 0.27 -0.62
N LEU A 43 9.06 -0.08 -1.04
CA LEU A 43 8.43 0.43 -2.25
C LEU A 43 7.33 1.41 -1.86
N CYS A 44 7.39 2.62 -2.41
CA CYS A 44 6.40 3.67 -2.18
C CYS A 44 5.63 3.96 -3.46
N LEU A 45 4.32 3.78 -3.42
CA LEU A 45 3.40 4.12 -4.49
C LEU A 45 2.46 5.24 -4.07
N GLY A 46 2.20 6.16 -4.99
CA GLY A 46 1.15 7.16 -4.87
C GLY A 46 0.31 7.23 -6.13
N SER A 47 -0.98 7.42 -5.98
CA SER A 47 -1.92 7.64 -7.08
C SER A 47 -2.99 8.65 -6.71
N ASP A 48 -3.77 9.07 -7.67
CA ASP A 48 -4.87 10.00 -7.50
C ASP A 48 -4.45 11.28 -6.75
N ILE A 49 -3.20 11.72 -7.00
CA ILE A 49 -2.69 12.97 -6.42
C ILE A 49 -3.33 14.11 -7.18
N GLN A 50 -4.17 14.86 -6.50
CA GLN A 50 -4.95 15.95 -7.10
C GLN A 50 -5.14 17.10 -6.13
N THR A 51 -5.26 18.31 -6.70
CA THR A 51 -5.66 19.54 -6.01
C THR A 51 -6.23 20.55 -7.02
N LYS A 52 -7.07 21.44 -6.56
CA LYS A 52 -7.54 22.61 -7.35
C LYS A 52 -6.71 23.86 -7.10
N ASP A 53 -5.78 23.82 -6.14
CA ASP A 53 -4.91 24.95 -5.83
C ASP A 53 -3.89 25.18 -6.96
N LYS A 54 -3.93 26.36 -7.55
CA LYS A 54 -3.04 26.78 -8.64
C LYS A 54 -1.88 27.67 -8.18
N ARG A 55 -1.77 27.96 -6.90
CA ARG A 55 -0.76 28.89 -6.36
C ARG A 55 0.62 28.26 -6.28
N TYR A 56 0.69 26.95 -5.99
CA TYR A 56 1.94 26.22 -5.74
C TYR A 56 1.99 24.89 -6.50
N PRO A 57 3.18 24.43 -6.90
CA PRO A 57 3.35 23.10 -7.44
C PRO A 57 3.13 22.04 -6.34
N THR A 58 2.49 20.95 -6.71
CA THR A 58 2.37 19.76 -5.84
C THR A 58 3.61 18.89 -5.98
N VAL A 59 4.18 18.46 -4.85
CA VAL A 59 5.41 17.68 -4.84
C VAL A 59 5.32 16.48 -3.89
N THR A 60 6.06 15.42 -4.21
CA THR A 60 6.36 14.32 -3.28
C THR A 60 7.81 14.44 -2.86
N THR A 61 8.04 14.81 -1.61
CA THR A 61 9.40 14.91 -1.05
C THR A 61 10.01 13.52 -0.89
N LEU A 62 11.20 13.33 -1.43
CA LEU A 62 11.99 12.11 -1.25
C LEU A 62 12.86 12.23 0.02
N PHE A 63 13.63 13.32 0.12
CA PHE A 63 14.40 13.63 1.33
C PHE A 63 14.65 15.14 1.48
N GLN A 64 14.93 15.51 2.73
CA GLN A 64 15.53 16.79 3.11
C GLN A 64 16.71 16.46 4.03
N SER A 65 17.89 16.94 3.68
CA SER A 65 19.15 16.64 4.38
C SER A 65 19.90 17.92 4.73
N PHE A 66 20.47 17.97 5.93
CA PHE A 66 21.43 19.01 6.35
C PHE A 66 22.84 18.74 5.83
N SER A 67 22.96 18.12 4.67
CA SER A 67 24.23 17.75 4.07
C SER A 67 24.21 17.99 2.57
N ARG A 68 25.34 18.47 2.04
CA ARG A 68 25.59 18.51 0.59
C ARG A 68 26.15 17.20 0.04
N ASN A 69 26.44 16.22 0.90
CA ASN A 69 26.93 14.91 0.46
C ASN A 69 25.78 14.06 -0.10
N THR A 70 25.24 14.51 -1.20
CA THR A 70 24.18 13.86 -1.97
C THR A 70 24.66 13.57 -3.37
N SER A 71 24.12 12.56 -4.02
CA SER A 71 24.41 12.24 -5.41
C SER A 71 23.13 11.94 -6.18
N GLU A 72 23.17 12.22 -7.48
CA GLU A 72 22.13 11.89 -8.45
C GLU A 72 22.75 11.17 -9.64
N GLU A 73 22.15 10.06 -10.04
CA GLU A 73 22.48 9.28 -11.24
C GLU A 73 21.20 9.15 -12.06
N ARG A 74 21.19 9.66 -13.27
CA ARG A 74 20.08 9.50 -14.20
C ARG A 74 20.21 8.21 -14.98
N MET A 75 19.11 7.48 -15.11
CA MET A 75 19.00 6.23 -15.84
C MET A 75 17.88 6.32 -16.89
N PRO A 76 17.83 5.44 -17.90
CA PRO A 76 16.74 5.43 -18.87
C PRO A 76 15.35 5.30 -18.22
N GLU A 77 15.25 4.50 -17.17
CA GLU A 77 13.97 4.21 -16.48
C GLU A 77 13.70 5.14 -15.30
N GLY A 78 14.62 6.06 -14.95
CA GLY A 78 14.45 6.95 -13.81
C GLY A 78 15.72 7.50 -13.20
N TYR A 79 15.76 7.58 -11.86
CA TYR A 79 16.84 8.23 -11.12
C TYR A 79 17.27 7.39 -9.92
N ILE A 80 18.57 7.39 -9.63
CA ILE A 80 19.11 6.93 -8.36
C ILE A 80 19.67 8.14 -7.61
N LEU A 81 19.09 8.43 -6.44
CA LEU A 81 19.53 9.52 -5.57
C LEU A 81 20.08 8.93 -4.29
N THR A 82 21.05 9.60 -3.71
CA THR A 82 21.66 9.17 -2.44
C THR A 82 21.78 10.37 -1.52
N ASP A 83 21.32 10.22 -0.29
CA ASP A 83 21.66 11.10 0.82
C ASP A 83 22.69 10.41 1.76
N PRO A 84 23.15 11.04 2.85
CA PRO A 84 24.09 10.41 3.78
C PRO A 84 23.62 9.07 4.35
N SER A 85 22.32 8.86 4.47
CA SER A 85 21.73 7.69 5.16
C SER A 85 21.12 6.66 4.22
N LEU A 86 20.43 7.09 3.17
CA LEU A 86 19.55 6.26 2.34
C LEU A 86 19.89 6.41 0.84
N MET A 87 19.38 5.49 0.08
CA MET A 87 19.35 5.55 -1.38
C MET A 87 17.91 5.45 -1.87
N TYR A 88 17.59 6.23 -2.88
CA TYR A 88 16.26 6.30 -3.49
C TYR A 88 16.38 5.91 -4.97
N ALA A 89 15.58 4.95 -5.39
CA ALA A 89 15.45 4.60 -6.81
C ALA A 89 14.07 5.02 -7.29
N VAL A 90 14.00 6.06 -8.12
CA VAL A 90 12.74 6.68 -8.57
C VAL A 90 12.45 6.24 -9.98
N LYS A 91 11.30 5.60 -10.21
CA LYS A 91 10.88 5.11 -11.52
C LYS A 91 10.07 6.17 -12.25
N GLY A 92 10.65 6.76 -13.30
CA GLY A 92 10.01 7.86 -14.04
C GLY A 92 9.89 9.14 -13.22
N GLY A 93 8.99 10.04 -13.66
CA GLY A 93 8.67 11.28 -12.96
C GLY A 93 9.67 12.42 -13.21
N ALA A 94 9.27 13.62 -12.79
CA ALA A 94 10.10 14.83 -12.84
C ALA A 94 10.80 15.03 -11.49
N VAL A 95 11.98 14.40 -11.32
CA VAL A 95 12.79 14.59 -10.13
C VAL A 95 13.49 15.94 -10.16
N ARG A 96 13.46 16.63 -9.04
CA ARG A 96 14.17 17.89 -8.81
C ARG A 96 15.02 17.77 -7.56
N THR A 97 16.23 18.30 -7.64
CA THR A 97 17.13 18.50 -6.52
C THR A 97 17.44 19.99 -6.38
N SER A 98 17.48 20.47 -5.14
CA SER A 98 17.90 21.85 -4.87
C SER A 98 18.72 21.91 -3.60
N SER A 99 19.75 22.77 -3.60
CA SER A 99 20.61 22.98 -2.45
C SER A 99 20.62 24.47 -2.08
N GLU A 100 20.38 24.77 -0.82
CA GLU A 100 20.41 26.12 -0.26
C GLU A 100 21.16 26.10 1.06
N GLY A 101 22.24 26.89 1.14
CA GLY A 101 23.16 26.83 2.28
C GLY A 101 23.73 25.42 2.48
N SER A 102 23.53 24.84 3.66
CA SER A 102 23.91 23.47 4.01
C SER A 102 22.79 22.45 3.74
N HIS A 103 21.64 22.87 3.24
CA HIS A 103 20.49 22.00 3.05
C HIS A 103 20.40 21.52 1.61
N THR A 104 20.06 20.25 1.44
CA THR A 104 19.71 19.65 0.14
C THR A 104 18.35 18.97 0.26
N ARG A 105 17.49 19.17 -0.72
CA ARG A 105 16.21 18.47 -0.84
C ARG A 105 16.08 17.85 -2.21
N ALA A 106 15.40 16.71 -2.26
CA ALA A 106 14.97 16.08 -3.51
C ALA A 106 13.48 15.76 -3.44
N TYR A 107 12.80 15.94 -4.56
CA TYR A 107 11.36 15.70 -4.67
C TYR A 107 10.95 15.33 -6.09
N ILE A 108 9.79 14.69 -6.21
CA ILE A 108 9.10 14.43 -7.46
C ILE A 108 8.08 15.55 -7.65
N GLU A 109 8.17 16.27 -8.75
CA GLU A 109 7.26 17.36 -9.11
C GLU A 109 6.06 16.83 -9.89
N HIS A 110 4.85 17.16 -9.45
CA HIS A 110 3.59 16.76 -10.07
C HIS A 110 2.94 17.89 -10.89
N GLY A 111 3.58 19.06 -10.91
CA GLY A 111 3.03 20.27 -11.52
C GLY A 111 2.02 21.00 -10.63
N THR A 112 1.40 22.02 -11.20
CA THR A 112 0.39 22.85 -10.51
C THR A 112 -0.99 22.29 -10.78
N ALA A 113 -1.80 22.15 -9.72
CA ALA A 113 -3.15 21.59 -9.77
C ALA A 113 -3.23 20.23 -10.54
N PRO A 114 -2.45 19.21 -10.16
CA PRO A 114 -2.54 17.91 -10.79
C PRO A 114 -3.92 17.29 -10.58
N GLU A 115 -4.39 16.46 -11.54
CA GLU A 115 -5.71 15.82 -11.46
C GLU A 115 -5.64 14.34 -11.10
N ALA A 116 -4.56 13.64 -11.48
CA ALA A 116 -4.37 12.21 -11.21
C ALA A 116 -2.89 11.83 -11.23
N ALA A 117 -2.03 12.64 -10.61
CA ALA A 117 -0.60 12.38 -10.61
C ALA A 117 -0.25 11.12 -9.79
N LYS A 118 0.91 10.54 -10.12
CA LYS A 118 1.40 9.30 -9.52
C LYS A 118 2.88 9.42 -9.21
N TYR A 119 3.35 8.59 -8.27
CA TYR A 119 4.78 8.37 -8.07
C TYR A 119 5.06 6.90 -7.76
N HIS A 120 6.27 6.48 -8.10
CA HIS A 120 6.79 5.16 -7.83
C HIS A 120 8.27 5.28 -7.49
N TYR A 121 8.64 4.96 -6.25
CA TYR A 121 10.04 4.95 -5.86
C TYR A 121 10.33 3.92 -4.78
N TYR A 122 11.59 3.57 -4.66
CA TYR A 122 12.13 2.65 -3.67
C TYR A 122 13.06 3.38 -2.72
N ILE A 123 13.10 2.92 -1.46
CA ILE A 123 14.06 3.38 -0.44
C ILE A 123 14.92 2.18 -0.04
N LEU A 124 16.24 2.30 -0.15
CA LEU A 124 17.21 1.26 0.15
C LEU A 124 18.13 1.70 1.30
N LYS A 125 18.04 1.04 2.44
CA LYS A 125 18.85 1.35 3.63
C LYS A 125 20.34 1.08 3.40
N ASN A 126 20.68 -0.02 2.72
CA ASN A 126 22.05 -0.48 2.57
C ASN A 126 22.77 0.11 1.32
N LYS A 127 22.18 1.08 0.64
CA LYS A 127 22.72 1.75 -0.56
C LYS A 127 23.27 0.79 -1.64
N LYS A 128 22.62 -0.35 -1.83
CA LYS A 128 22.99 -1.37 -2.81
C LYS A 128 22.64 -0.89 -4.24
N LYS A 129 23.57 -0.23 -4.93
CA LYS A 129 23.35 0.29 -6.29
C LYS A 129 22.90 -0.78 -7.29
N VAL A 130 23.43 -2.01 -7.19
CA VAL A 130 23.04 -3.12 -8.06
C VAL A 130 21.54 -3.41 -7.89
N LEU A 131 21.05 -3.50 -6.65
CA LEU A 131 19.63 -3.70 -6.38
C LEU A 131 18.79 -2.51 -6.86
N ALA A 132 19.25 -1.27 -6.65
CA ALA A 132 18.55 -0.08 -7.12
C ALA A 132 18.36 -0.09 -8.66
N ARG A 133 19.40 -0.44 -9.41
CA ARG A 133 19.35 -0.58 -10.88
C ARG A 133 18.44 -1.71 -11.31
N GLN A 134 18.49 -2.86 -10.62
CA GLN A 134 17.58 -4.00 -10.88
C GLN A 134 16.12 -3.63 -10.64
N LEU A 135 15.80 -2.92 -9.55
CA LEU A 135 14.45 -2.46 -9.23
C LEU A 135 13.88 -1.50 -10.28
N LEU A 136 14.73 -0.66 -10.89
CA LEU A 136 14.34 0.26 -11.97
C LEU A 136 14.18 -0.44 -13.32
N SER A 137 14.90 -1.51 -13.57
CA SER A 137 14.95 -2.17 -14.88
C SER A 137 13.61 -2.81 -15.28
N ASN A 138 13.49 -3.19 -16.54
CA ASN A 138 12.36 -3.96 -17.07
C ASN A 138 12.30 -5.39 -16.52
N GLU A 139 13.43 -5.92 -16.03
CA GLU A 139 13.54 -7.22 -15.38
C GLU A 139 13.36 -7.13 -13.86
N SER A 140 12.77 -6.06 -13.37
CA SER A 140 12.51 -5.87 -11.94
C SER A 140 11.81 -7.09 -11.33
N PRO A 141 12.27 -7.56 -10.16
CA PRO A 141 11.55 -8.60 -9.42
C PRO A 141 10.20 -8.13 -8.89
N ILE A 142 9.97 -6.82 -8.88
CA ILE A 142 8.69 -6.23 -8.50
C ILE A 142 7.84 -5.98 -9.76
N LYS A 143 6.61 -6.48 -9.72
CA LYS A 143 5.58 -6.18 -10.71
C LYS A 143 4.48 -5.35 -10.03
N VAL A 144 4.26 -4.13 -10.50
CA VAL A 144 3.08 -3.33 -10.12
C VAL A 144 1.91 -3.79 -10.98
N ILE A 145 0.89 -4.36 -10.34
CA ILE A 145 -0.32 -4.89 -10.98
C ILE A 145 -1.37 -3.78 -11.11
N ALA A 146 -1.54 -3.00 -10.05
CA ALA A 146 -2.44 -1.85 -10.04
C ALA A 146 -1.79 -0.68 -9.29
N GLN A 147 -1.96 0.52 -9.82
CA GLN A 147 -1.58 1.78 -9.20
C GLN A 147 -2.54 2.86 -9.71
N ASP A 148 -3.71 2.89 -9.14
CA ASP A 148 -4.79 3.77 -9.54
C ASP A 148 -5.64 4.19 -8.32
N ASN A 149 -6.76 4.85 -8.55
CA ASN A 149 -7.68 5.27 -7.50
C ASN A 149 -8.36 4.09 -6.78
N ASP A 150 -8.44 2.92 -7.43
CA ASP A 150 -9.12 1.74 -6.89
C ASP A 150 -8.21 0.86 -6.04
N ALA A 151 -6.93 0.74 -6.43
CA ALA A 151 -5.99 -0.13 -5.73
C ALA A 151 -4.51 0.21 -5.99
N HIS A 152 -3.67 -0.19 -5.02
CA HIS A 152 -2.25 -0.45 -5.21
C HIS A 152 -1.99 -1.93 -4.97
N ILE A 153 -1.62 -2.67 -6.03
CA ILE A 153 -1.29 -4.10 -5.93
C ILE A 153 0.08 -4.33 -6.53
N VAL A 154 0.94 -5.00 -5.78
CA VAL A 154 2.31 -5.32 -6.19
C VAL A 154 2.62 -6.79 -5.92
N THR A 155 3.41 -7.40 -6.81
CA THR A 155 3.93 -8.75 -6.62
C THR A 155 5.45 -8.73 -6.62
N TYR A 156 6.06 -9.29 -5.58
CA TYR A 156 7.48 -9.60 -5.52
C TYR A 156 7.69 -11.03 -6.05
N LYS A 157 7.96 -11.14 -7.35
CA LYS A 157 7.96 -12.42 -8.09
C LYS A 157 8.89 -13.47 -7.48
N THR A 158 10.12 -13.09 -7.16
CA THR A 158 11.15 -14.03 -6.65
C THR A 158 10.90 -14.50 -5.21
N LYS A 159 10.02 -13.84 -4.49
CA LYS A 159 9.62 -14.21 -3.12
C LYS A 159 8.19 -14.75 -3.06
N GLU A 160 7.48 -14.78 -4.18
CA GLU A 160 6.08 -15.20 -4.29
C GLU A 160 5.16 -14.49 -3.28
N ILE A 161 5.36 -13.17 -3.14
CA ILE A 161 4.60 -12.31 -2.24
C ILE A 161 3.75 -11.35 -3.06
N THR A 162 2.46 -11.25 -2.76
CA THR A 162 1.59 -10.22 -3.32
C THR A 162 1.01 -9.36 -2.20
N CYS A 163 1.16 -8.05 -2.33
CA CYS A 163 0.61 -7.09 -1.39
C CYS A 163 -0.42 -6.21 -2.10
N GLY A 164 -1.53 -5.92 -1.44
CA GLY A 164 -2.58 -5.10 -2.02
C GLY A 164 -3.23 -4.17 -1.00
N ALA A 165 -3.37 -2.90 -1.38
CA ALA A 165 -4.28 -1.94 -0.76
C ALA A 165 -5.47 -1.77 -1.71
N LEU A 166 -6.63 -2.26 -1.32
CA LEU A 166 -7.87 -2.21 -2.09
C LEU A 166 -8.69 -1.03 -1.58
N PHE A 167 -8.66 0.08 -2.30
CA PHE A 167 -9.36 1.30 -1.91
C PHE A 167 -10.84 1.28 -2.32
N ASN A 168 -11.19 0.45 -3.32
CA ASN A 168 -12.54 0.34 -3.84
C ASN A 168 -13.07 -1.11 -3.70
N ALA A 169 -14.02 -1.30 -2.79
CA ALA A 169 -14.66 -2.59 -2.55
C ALA A 169 -15.63 -3.02 -3.66
N GLN A 170 -16.07 -2.11 -4.53
CA GLN A 170 -16.98 -2.43 -5.61
C GLN A 170 -16.29 -3.06 -6.82
N LYS A 171 -14.96 -2.94 -6.88
CA LYS A 171 -14.14 -3.46 -7.99
C LYS A 171 -13.82 -4.93 -7.81
N LYS A 172 -13.87 -5.67 -8.93
CA LYS A 172 -13.31 -7.02 -9.02
C LYS A 172 -11.87 -6.93 -9.52
N TYR A 173 -10.98 -7.64 -8.86
CA TYR A 173 -9.55 -7.70 -9.18
C TYR A 173 -9.25 -9.00 -9.91
N GLU A 174 -9.52 -9.03 -11.23
CA GLU A 174 -9.35 -10.20 -12.06
C GLU A 174 -7.89 -10.68 -12.07
N GLY A 175 -7.70 -12.00 -12.07
CA GLY A 175 -6.36 -12.61 -12.05
C GLY A 175 -5.62 -12.51 -10.72
N GLN A 176 -6.22 -11.90 -9.69
CA GLN A 176 -5.68 -11.91 -8.33
C GLN A 176 -6.31 -13.02 -7.50
N LEU A 177 -5.54 -13.59 -6.55
CA LEU A 177 -6.09 -14.61 -5.63
C LEU A 177 -7.22 -13.97 -4.80
N VAL A 178 -6.98 -12.83 -4.17
CA VAL A 178 -8.01 -12.00 -3.53
C VAL A 178 -8.70 -11.20 -4.63
N SER A 179 -9.84 -11.69 -5.10
CA SER A 179 -10.51 -11.16 -6.29
C SER A 179 -11.60 -10.13 -5.99
N GLN A 180 -12.17 -10.15 -4.80
CA GLN A 180 -13.19 -9.19 -4.38
C GLN A 180 -13.27 -9.10 -2.84
N VAL A 181 -13.68 -7.93 -2.35
CA VAL A 181 -13.91 -7.66 -0.93
C VAL A 181 -15.20 -6.85 -0.79
N ASN A 182 -15.85 -6.89 0.37
CA ASN A 182 -17.07 -6.10 0.61
C ASN A 182 -16.77 -4.71 1.21
N ILE A 183 -15.56 -4.53 1.76
CA ILE A 183 -15.07 -3.25 2.28
C ILE A 183 -13.64 -3.00 1.77
N PRO A 184 -13.19 -1.75 1.68
CA PRO A 184 -11.79 -1.47 1.44
C PRO A 184 -10.90 -2.18 2.47
N LEU A 185 -9.77 -2.73 2.08
CA LEU A 185 -8.82 -3.38 2.98
C LEU A 185 -7.40 -3.45 2.40
N SER A 186 -6.45 -3.78 3.25
CA SER A 186 -5.09 -4.15 2.81
C SER A 186 -4.77 -5.59 3.15
N TYR A 187 -3.94 -6.21 2.31
CA TYR A 187 -3.53 -7.60 2.50
C TYR A 187 -2.10 -7.86 2.06
N ILE A 188 -1.50 -8.88 2.67
CA ILE A 188 -0.24 -9.50 2.22
C ILE A 188 -0.52 -10.99 2.05
N LEU A 189 -0.23 -11.49 0.87
CA LEU A 189 -0.34 -12.90 0.49
C LEU A 189 1.07 -13.46 0.26
N GLU A 190 1.44 -14.48 1.02
CA GLU A 190 2.72 -15.17 0.92
C GLU A 190 2.47 -16.64 0.55
N LYS A 191 3.03 -17.10 -0.58
CA LYS A 191 3.03 -18.52 -0.91
C LYS A 191 4.02 -19.26 -0.01
N GLN A 192 3.60 -20.40 0.52
CA GLN A 192 4.39 -21.23 1.40
C GLN A 192 5.07 -22.36 0.61
N LYS A 193 6.06 -23.03 1.22
CA LYS A 193 6.82 -24.12 0.59
C LYS A 193 5.96 -25.35 0.24
N ASP A 194 4.88 -25.58 0.96
CA ASP A 194 3.90 -26.65 0.74
C ASP A 194 2.81 -26.28 -0.27
N ASN A 195 2.99 -25.18 -1.00
CA ASN A 195 2.03 -24.58 -1.92
C ASN A 195 0.75 -24.03 -1.28
N SER A 196 0.65 -24.01 0.04
CA SER A 196 -0.39 -23.25 0.74
C SER A 196 -0.13 -21.74 0.65
N PHE A 197 -1.08 -20.94 1.10
CA PHE A 197 -0.92 -19.49 1.19
C PHE A 197 -1.18 -19.01 2.62
N LYS A 198 -0.36 -18.06 3.03
CA LYS A 198 -0.60 -17.27 4.23
C LYS A 198 -1.11 -15.89 3.79
N LEU A 199 -2.33 -15.56 4.15
CA LEU A 199 -2.99 -14.31 3.82
C LEU A 199 -3.19 -13.49 5.10
N SER A 200 -2.45 -12.40 5.23
CA SER A 200 -2.64 -11.43 6.30
C SER A 200 -3.52 -10.30 5.80
N VAL A 201 -4.55 -9.95 6.55
CA VAL A 201 -5.53 -8.92 6.19
C VAL A 201 -5.74 -7.93 7.33
N CYS A 202 -5.99 -6.68 6.97
CA CYS A 202 -6.39 -5.64 7.90
C CYS A 202 -7.45 -4.76 7.25
N GLU A 203 -8.58 -4.61 7.90
CA GLU A 203 -9.57 -3.64 7.49
C GLU A 203 -9.10 -2.24 7.92
N PRO A 204 -9.30 -1.20 7.10
CA PRO A 204 -8.70 0.12 7.34
C PRO A 204 -9.46 0.94 8.35
N ASP A 205 -10.68 0.54 8.63
CA ASP A 205 -11.59 1.46 9.27
C ASP A 205 -11.56 1.29 10.79
N MET A 206 -10.73 2.08 11.44
CA MET A 206 -10.85 2.30 12.87
C MET A 206 -12.18 3.00 13.21
N ARG A 207 -13.07 3.15 12.21
CA ARG A 207 -14.38 3.82 12.31
C ARG A 207 -14.32 5.15 13.05
N ARG A 208 -13.20 5.85 12.85
CA ARG A 208 -13.03 7.18 13.43
C ARG A 208 -14.07 8.11 12.83
N ILE A 209 -14.96 8.58 13.66
CA ILE A 209 -15.95 9.57 13.29
C ILE A 209 -15.20 10.87 13.00
N SER A 210 -15.59 11.54 11.93
CA SER A 210 -14.96 12.81 11.50
C SER A 210 -14.88 13.88 12.60
N ARG A 211 -15.76 13.79 13.60
CA ARG A 211 -15.77 14.67 14.78
C ARG A 211 -14.69 14.35 15.81
N ALA A 212 -14.04 13.18 15.72
CA ALA A 212 -13.01 12.77 16.70
C ALA A 212 -11.85 13.76 16.80
N HIS A 213 -11.44 14.34 15.68
CA HIS A 213 -10.35 15.32 15.64
C HIS A 213 -10.72 16.68 16.28
N MET A 214 -12.00 16.93 16.49
CA MET A 214 -12.48 18.14 17.18
C MET A 214 -12.78 17.91 18.67
N GLY A 215 -12.49 16.72 19.20
CA GLY A 215 -12.78 16.39 20.60
C GLY A 215 -14.28 16.27 20.93
N LEU A 216 -15.12 16.08 19.92
CA LEU A 216 -16.57 16.05 20.04
C LEU A 216 -17.15 14.62 20.00
N LEU A 217 -16.40 13.61 20.45
CA LEU A 217 -16.89 12.25 20.56
C LEU A 217 -17.90 12.10 21.69
N THR A 218 -19.01 11.45 21.41
CA THR A 218 -19.99 11.00 22.41
C THR A 218 -19.66 9.56 22.83
N GLU A 219 -20.24 9.09 23.94
CA GLU A 219 -20.13 7.68 24.35
C GLU A 219 -20.68 6.72 23.27
N GLU A 220 -21.76 7.10 22.59
CA GLU A 220 -22.35 6.33 21.50
C GLU A 220 -21.38 6.21 20.30
N ASP A 221 -20.66 7.28 19.97
CA ASP A 221 -19.65 7.27 18.94
C ASP A 221 -18.52 6.27 19.26
N VAL A 222 -18.08 6.20 20.52
CA VAL A 222 -17.06 5.23 20.98
C VAL A 222 -17.60 3.80 20.87
N ILE A 223 -18.84 3.55 21.31
CA ILE A 223 -19.47 2.23 21.21
C ILE A 223 -19.59 1.76 19.75
N GLN A 224 -19.92 2.65 18.82
CA GLN A 224 -19.99 2.30 17.40
C GLN A 224 -18.61 1.90 16.83
N GLN A 225 -17.52 2.53 17.28
CA GLN A 225 -16.17 2.17 16.87
C GLN A 225 -15.74 0.79 17.36
N GLU A 226 -16.36 0.28 18.42
CA GLU A 226 -16.04 -1.02 19.03
C GLU A 226 -16.83 -2.18 18.45
N LYS A 227 -17.81 -1.94 17.59
CA LYS A 227 -18.61 -3.01 16.98
C LYS A 227 -17.79 -3.78 15.92
N PRO A 228 -17.76 -5.11 15.99
CA PRO A 228 -17.18 -5.92 14.92
C PRO A 228 -17.86 -5.68 13.58
N TYR A 229 -17.12 -5.89 12.50
CA TYR A 229 -17.61 -5.82 11.13
C TYR A 229 -17.37 -7.15 10.42
N ASP A 230 -18.36 -7.64 9.67
CA ASP A 230 -18.21 -8.85 8.86
C ASP A 230 -17.50 -8.52 7.54
N THR A 231 -16.18 -8.68 7.56
CA THR A 231 -15.31 -8.53 6.38
C THR A 231 -15.42 -9.78 5.53
N GLN A 232 -15.78 -9.60 4.26
CA GLN A 232 -15.92 -10.69 3.29
C GLN A 232 -14.85 -10.60 2.22
N LEU A 233 -14.22 -11.75 1.95
CA LEU A 233 -13.24 -11.90 0.88
C LEU A 233 -13.71 -12.99 -0.08
N THR A 234 -13.54 -12.74 -1.38
CA THR A 234 -13.68 -13.74 -2.42
C THR A 234 -12.30 -14.12 -2.92
N ILE A 235 -11.96 -15.39 -2.79
CA ILE A 235 -10.70 -15.98 -3.22
C ILE A 235 -10.94 -16.79 -4.49
N ASN A 236 -10.10 -16.62 -5.50
CA ASN A 236 -10.11 -17.47 -6.70
C ASN A 236 -9.46 -18.81 -6.37
N GLY A 237 -10.15 -19.91 -6.71
CA GLY A 237 -9.77 -21.27 -6.35
C GLY A 237 -10.50 -21.80 -5.12
N LEU A 238 -10.40 -23.10 -4.92
CA LEU A 238 -11.02 -23.81 -3.79
C LEU A 238 -9.98 -24.04 -2.70
N TYR A 239 -10.24 -23.49 -1.50
CA TYR A 239 -9.33 -23.56 -0.35
C TYR A 239 -10.06 -23.94 0.93
N ASN A 240 -9.47 -24.87 1.69
CA ASN A 240 -9.74 -25.01 3.12
C ASN A 240 -9.02 -23.86 3.83
N VAL A 241 -9.74 -23.13 4.67
CA VAL A 241 -9.22 -21.90 5.28
C VAL A 241 -9.32 -21.98 6.78
N GLU A 242 -8.23 -21.66 7.46
CA GLU A 242 -8.13 -21.55 8.90
C GLU A 242 -7.71 -20.15 9.32
N CYS A 243 -8.22 -19.69 10.46
CA CYS A 243 -7.78 -18.46 11.11
C CYS A 243 -7.44 -18.77 12.56
N PRO A 244 -6.14 -18.81 12.94
CA PRO A 244 -5.72 -19.14 14.30
C PRO A 244 -6.25 -18.17 15.37
N GLN A 245 -6.55 -16.93 14.98
CA GLN A 245 -7.00 -15.91 15.93
C GLN A 245 -8.50 -15.95 16.22
N LYS A 246 -9.32 -16.58 15.33
CA LYS A 246 -10.76 -16.42 15.43
C LYS A 246 -11.53 -17.42 14.55
N THR A 247 -12.76 -17.72 14.96
CA THR A 247 -13.70 -18.47 14.12
C THR A 247 -14.09 -17.65 12.87
N ILE A 248 -14.08 -18.31 11.73
CA ILE A 248 -14.46 -17.73 10.44
C ILE A 248 -15.56 -18.58 9.80
N LYS A 249 -16.29 -17.98 8.86
CA LYS A 249 -17.23 -18.71 8.00
C LYS A 249 -16.59 -18.89 6.63
N VAL A 250 -16.55 -20.10 6.13
CA VAL A 250 -15.99 -20.44 4.82
C VAL A 250 -17.04 -21.18 4.01
N SER A 251 -17.22 -20.83 2.75
CA SER A 251 -18.05 -21.58 1.81
C SER A 251 -17.32 -21.72 0.46
N LEU A 252 -17.44 -22.91 -0.14
CA LEU A 252 -16.85 -23.24 -1.42
C LEU A 252 -17.91 -23.25 -2.52
N ASP A 253 -17.63 -22.59 -3.63
CA ASP A 253 -18.44 -22.62 -4.84
C ASP A 253 -17.64 -23.35 -5.94
N LYS A 254 -17.90 -24.67 -6.07
CA LYS A 254 -17.19 -25.53 -7.04
C LYS A 254 -17.48 -25.15 -8.49
N GLU A 255 -18.67 -24.64 -8.78
CA GLU A 255 -19.05 -24.24 -10.14
C GLU A 255 -18.29 -22.99 -10.61
N LYS A 256 -18.05 -22.05 -9.69
CA LYS A 256 -17.34 -20.81 -9.99
C LYS A 256 -15.84 -20.87 -9.67
N ASP A 257 -15.36 -21.99 -9.11
CA ASP A 257 -13.99 -22.14 -8.59
C ASP A 257 -13.61 -21.00 -7.64
N LYS A 258 -14.42 -20.85 -6.57
CA LYS A 258 -14.26 -19.76 -5.59
C LYS A 258 -14.44 -20.21 -4.16
N THR A 259 -13.68 -19.56 -3.29
CA THR A 259 -13.82 -19.64 -1.83
C THR A 259 -14.30 -18.29 -1.30
N TYR A 260 -15.38 -18.30 -0.55
CA TYR A 260 -15.89 -17.13 0.16
C TYR A 260 -15.57 -17.24 1.63
N ILE A 261 -14.97 -16.19 2.18
CA ILE A 261 -14.53 -16.13 3.58
C ILE A 261 -15.23 -14.94 4.23
N THR A 262 -15.82 -15.16 5.40
CA THR A 262 -16.33 -14.07 6.25
C THR A 262 -15.59 -14.13 7.58
N ILE A 263 -14.94 -13.03 7.94
CA ILE A 263 -14.23 -12.83 9.19
C ILE A 263 -14.77 -11.60 9.90
N SER A 264 -15.07 -11.73 11.19
CA SER A 264 -15.50 -10.59 12.00
C SER A 264 -14.27 -9.79 12.42
N THR A 265 -14.04 -8.63 11.83
CA THR A 265 -12.89 -7.74 12.07
C THR A 265 -13.26 -6.62 13.03
N ILE A 266 -12.26 -6.08 13.73
CA ILE A 266 -12.45 -4.98 14.67
C ILE A 266 -11.21 -4.09 14.74
N ARG A 267 -11.41 -2.79 14.80
CA ARG A 267 -10.39 -1.76 15.11
C ARG A 267 -9.12 -1.79 14.26
N GLY A 268 -9.17 -2.31 13.04
CA GLY A 268 -7.99 -2.42 12.19
C GLY A 268 -6.97 -3.45 12.69
N GLU A 269 -7.41 -4.48 13.41
CA GLU A 269 -6.56 -5.59 13.79
C GLU A 269 -6.08 -6.37 12.55
N ASN A 270 -4.89 -6.95 12.68
CA ASN A 270 -4.30 -7.80 11.63
C ASN A 270 -4.70 -9.26 11.86
N TYR A 271 -5.36 -9.87 10.87
CA TYR A 271 -5.77 -11.28 10.91
C TYR A 271 -4.96 -12.09 9.90
N THR A 272 -4.58 -13.31 10.30
CA THR A 272 -3.86 -14.25 9.44
C THR A 272 -4.77 -15.43 9.09
N LEU A 273 -4.90 -15.68 7.79
CA LEU A 273 -5.63 -16.81 7.22
C LEU A 273 -4.62 -17.78 6.58
N LEU A 274 -4.78 -19.07 6.85
CA LEU A 274 -4.02 -20.13 6.21
C LEU A 274 -4.93 -20.80 5.16
N LEU A 275 -4.52 -20.78 3.90
CA LEU A 275 -5.29 -21.31 2.77
C LEU A 275 -4.59 -22.55 2.22
N HIS A 276 -5.19 -23.70 2.41
CA HIS A 276 -4.74 -24.99 1.88
C HIS A 276 -5.64 -25.39 0.71
N GLN A 277 -5.07 -25.74 -0.43
CA GLN A 277 -5.86 -26.14 -1.58
C GLN A 277 -6.81 -27.28 -1.17
N ALA A 278 -8.09 -27.11 -1.49
CA ALA A 278 -9.09 -28.16 -1.22
C ALA A 278 -9.00 -29.25 -2.28
N ASP A 279 -9.26 -30.49 -1.90
CA ASP A 279 -9.41 -31.59 -2.83
C ASP A 279 -10.63 -31.36 -3.73
N HIS A 280 -10.51 -31.67 -5.02
CA HIS A 280 -11.55 -31.49 -6.03
C HIS A 280 -12.74 -32.43 -5.84
#